data_ba5be8251953a4106f55b097ff3309eb
#
_entry.id   ba5be8251953a4106f55b097ff3309eb
#
_cell.length_a   1.000
_cell.length_b   1.000
_cell.length_c   1.000
_cell.angle_alpha   90.00
_cell.angle_beta   90.00
_cell.angle_gamma   90.00
#
_symmetry.space_group_name_H-M   'P 1'
#
loop_
_entity.id
_entity.type
_entity.pdbx_description
1 polymer ?
#
loop_
_entity_poly.entity_id
_entity_poly.type
_entity_poly.pdbx_seq_one_letter_code
_entity_poly.pdbx_strand_id
1 'polypeptide(L)'
;HRIIYVFLISCLAFSISLGKFPMSISLIGLFLNWIIELDFKRKWKKIKERRYFPLLLAGLFLVELFWLPLSEDLLIGLNVLRIKLPLLLLPIILGSKDNFQKTEWKAIISSFFVGLLISTFWVYLVSIDILPTKKTSGTIRDASIFMSHLRYSALLSLAFILVLFLAIKRWANNIFCLFFLFLLGFLIIKFSTLKAILGLFTSLIVGFLFLF
;
A
#
# COMPACT_ATOMS: atom_id res chain seq x y z
N HIS A 1 -18.26 6.16 -13.71
CA HIS A 1 -17.80 6.05 -12.30
C HIS A 1 -16.86 4.87 -12.08
N ARG A 2 -17.10 3.64 -12.63
CA ARG A 2 -16.24 2.48 -12.41
C ARG A 2 -14.83 2.67 -12.96
N ILE A 3 -14.66 3.19 -14.16
CA ILE A 3 -13.36 3.46 -14.79
C ILE A 3 -12.57 4.47 -13.94
N ILE A 4 -13.21 5.58 -13.53
CA ILE A 4 -12.59 6.59 -12.66
C ILE A 4 -12.18 5.98 -11.34
N TYR A 5 -12.99 5.11 -10.74
CA TYR A 5 -12.71 4.41 -9.52
C TYR A 5 -11.46 3.52 -9.64
N VAL A 6 -11.37 2.69 -10.70
CA VAL A 6 -10.20 1.83 -10.94
C VAL A 6 -8.95 2.67 -11.20
N PHE A 7 -9.06 3.76 -11.95
CA PHE A 7 -7.97 4.70 -12.19
C PHE A 7 -7.47 5.32 -10.88
N LEU A 8 -8.36 5.83 -10.03
CA LEU A 8 -7.98 6.44 -8.75
C LEU A 8 -7.35 5.45 -7.78
N ILE A 9 -7.82 4.18 -7.75
CA ILE A 9 -7.17 3.14 -6.97
C ILE A 9 -5.79 2.80 -7.54
N SER A 10 -5.64 2.77 -8.86
CA SER A 10 -4.33 2.55 -9.49
C SER A 10 -3.38 3.71 -9.17
N CYS A 11 -3.86 4.95 -9.18
CA CYS A 11 -3.10 6.12 -8.74
C CYS A 11 -2.74 6.02 -7.24
N LEU A 12 -3.64 5.53 -6.39
CA LEU A 12 -3.35 5.30 -4.98
C LEU A 12 -2.26 4.25 -4.81
N ALA A 13 -2.38 3.11 -5.50
CA ALA A 13 -1.40 2.02 -5.45
C ALA A 13 -0.01 2.48 -5.92
N PHE A 14 0.05 3.26 -6.99
CA PHE A 14 1.28 3.91 -7.48
C PHE A 14 1.88 4.86 -6.44
N SER A 15 1.04 5.67 -5.80
CA SER A 15 1.44 6.72 -4.86
C SER A 15 1.99 6.20 -3.54
N ILE A 16 1.62 4.98 -3.12
CA ILE A 16 2.04 4.39 -1.85
C ILE A 16 3.57 4.35 -1.73
N SER A 17 4.27 4.11 -2.84
CA SER A 17 5.73 4.06 -2.89
C SER A 17 6.41 5.41 -3.12
N LEU A 18 5.67 6.44 -3.53
CA LEU A 18 6.21 7.76 -3.87
C LEU A 18 6.04 8.82 -2.75
N GLY A 19 5.14 8.60 -1.81
CA GLY A 19 5.03 9.49 -0.65
C GLY A 19 3.62 9.88 -0.24
N LYS A 20 3.54 10.70 0.82
CA LYS A 20 2.27 11.05 1.46
C LYS A 20 1.38 11.96 0.62
N PHE A 21 1.99 12.90 -0.12
CA PHE A 21 1.25 13.92 -0.87
C PHE A 21 0.42 13.30 -2.02
N PRO A 22 0.99 12.55 -2.98
CA PRO A 22 0.22 11.94 -4.04
C PRO A 22 -0.78 10.89 -3.52
N MET A 23 -0.46 10.19 -2.43
CA MET A 23 -1.38 9.27 -1.76
C MET A 23 -2.63 10.01 -1.22
N SER A 24 -2.46 11.19 -0.61
CA SER A 24 -3.57 11.98 -0.09
C SER A 24 -4.48 12.50 -1.20
N ILE A 25 -3.91 12.96 -2.32
CA ILE A 25 -4.70 13.41 -3.48
C ILE A 25 -5.54 12.27 -4.05
N SER A 26 -4.92 11.09 -4.22
CA SER A 26 -5.63 9.90 -4.73
C SER A 26 -6.75 9.46 -3.80
N LEU A 27 -6.54 9.53 -2.48
CA LEU A 27 -7.55 9.21 -1.48
C LEU A 27 -8.73 10.19 -1.49
N ILE A 28 -8.44 11.50 -1.58
CA ILE A 28 -9.47 12.54 -1.69
C ILE A 28 -10.28 12.32 -2.98
N GLY A 29 -9.62 12.07 -4.09
CA GLY A 29 -10.27 11.75 -5.37
C GLY A 29 -11.20 10.53 -5.26
N LEU A 30 -10.73 9.45 -4.62
CA LEU A 30 -11.55 8.25 -4.35
C LEU A 30 -12.78 8.56 -3.51
N PHE A 31 -12.61 9.35 -2.44
CA PHE A 31 -13.70 9.74 -1.56
C PHE A 31 -14.74 10.60 -2.29
N LEU A 32 -14.29 11.60 -3.05
CA LEU A 32 -15.17 12.44 -3.88
C LEU A 32 -15.93 11.60 -4.91
N ASN A 33 -15.26 10.73 -5.67
CA ASN A 33 -15.92 9.86 -6.63
C ASN A 33 -16.94 8.93 -5.94
N TRP A 34 -16.64 8.47 -4.73
CA TRP A 34 -17.56 7.65 -3.95
C TRP A 34 -18.79 8.43 -3.50
N ILE A 35 -18.68 9.71 -3.10
CA ILE A 35 -19.81 10.58 -2.73
C ILE A 35 -20.65 10.89 -3.96
N ILE A 36 -20.05 11.31 -5.07
CA ILE A 36 -20.75 11.73 -6.31
C ILE A 36 -21.62 10.61 -6.89
N GLU A 37 -21.26 9.35 -6.65
CA GLU A 37 -22.06 8.20 -7.09
C GLU A 37 -23.44 8.10 -6.41
N LEU A 38 -23.67 8.77 -5.26
CA LEU A 38 -24.92 8.94 -4.49
C LEU A 38 -25.73 7.68 -4.14
N ASP A 39 -25.42 6.51 -4.67
CA ASP A 39 -26.20 5.26 -4.48
C ASP A 39 -25.92 4.59 -3.12
N PHE A 40 -26.24 5.30 -2.03
CA PHE A 40 -25.94 4.85 -0.67
C PHE A 40 -26.68 3.56 -0.28
N LYS A 41 -27.90 3.33 -0.81
CA LYS A 41 -28.67 2.09 -0.52
C LYS A 41 -27.95 0.87 -1.08
N ARG A 42 -27.44 0.92 -2.31
CA ARG A 42 -26.64 -0.16 -2.92
C ARG A 42 -25.33 -0.38 -2.17
N LYS A 43 -24.64 0.72 -1.81
CA LYS A 43 -23.37 0.67 -1.06
C LYS A 43 -23.56 -0.01 0.29
N TRP A 44 -24.60 0.34 1.02
CA TRP A 44 -24.93 -0.28 2.30
C TRP A 44 -25.26 -1.75 2.17
N LYS A 45 -26.06 -2.13 1.14
CA LYS A 45 -26.34 -3.52 0.82
C LYS A 45 -25.06 -4.33 0.58
N LYS A 46 -24.09 -3.80 -0.16
CA LYS A 46 -22.80 -4.45 -0.41
C LYS A 46 -21.98 -4.65 0.86
N ILE A 47 -21.95 -3.67 1.75
CA ILE A 47 -21.28 -3.78 3.04
C ILE A 47 -21.91 -4.89 3.88
N LYS A 48 -23.24 -4.99 3.88
CA LYS A 48 -24.00 -6.08 4.54
C LYS A 48 -23.65 -7.44 3.97
N GLU A 49 -23.63 -7.59 2.64
CA GLU A 49 -23.28 -8.84 1.94
C GLU A 49 -21.89 -9.34 2.34
N ARG A 50 -20.96 -8.43 2.69
CA ARG A 50 -19.62 -8.74 3.19
C ARG A 50 -19.55 -8.91 4.71
N ARG A 51 -20.65 -9.27 5.35
CA ARG A 51 -20.76 -9.52 6.80
C ARG A 51 -20.17 -8.38 7.66
N TYR A 52 -20.35 -7.13 7.25
CA TYR A 52 -19.84 -5.94 7.92
C TYR A 52 -18.31 -5.90 8.12
N PHE A 53 -17.56 -6.79 7.48
CA PHE A 53 -16.10 -6.82 7.58
C PHE A 53 -15.43 -5.47 7.26
N PRO A 54 -15.88 -4.69 6.24
CA PRO A 54 -15.34 -3.35 6.00
C PRO A 54 -15.55 -2.39 7.17
N LEU A 55 -16.67 -2.49 7.88
CA LEU A 55 -16.95 -1.66 9.06
C LEU A 55 -16.08 -2.07 10.25
N LEU A 56 -15.80 -3.36 10.41
CA LEU A 56 -14.89 -3.84 11.45
C LEU A 56 -13.49 -3.28 11.25
N LEU A 57 -12.98 -3.24 10.00
CA LEU A 57 -11.71 -2.62 9.68
C LEU A 57 -11.74 -1.11 9.92
N ALA A 58 -12.83 -0.44 9.52
CA ALA A 58 -13.02 0.99 9.80
C ALA A 58 -13.12 1.28 11.32
N GLY A 59 -13.60 0.30 12.10
CA GLY A 59 -13.67 0.35 13.56
C GLY A 59 -12.31 0.55 14.24
N LEU A 60 -11.21 0.12 13.61
CA LEU A 60 -9.86 0.38 14.11
C LEU A 60 -9.57 1.89 14.22
N PHE A 61 -10.15 2.70 13.32
CA PHE A 61 -10.06 4.16 13.42
C PHE A 61 -10.84 4.71 14.62
N LEU A 62 -11.97 4.09 15.00
CA LEU A 62 -12.75 4.51 16.15
C LEU A 62 -11.97 4.33 17.47
N VAL A 63 -11.14 3.29 17.57
CA VAL A 63 -10.26 3.09 18.74
C VAL A 63 -9.34 4.30 18.92
N GLU A 64 -8.74 4.78 17.84
CA GLU A 64 -7.89 5.98 17.87
C GLU A 64 -8.68 7.24 18.24
N LEU A 65 -9.91 7.35 17.73
CA LEU A 65 -10.80 8.47 18.06
C LEU A 65 -11.19 8.48 19.54
N PHE A 66 -11.50 7.32 20.12
CA PHE A 66 -11.81 7.20 21.57
C PHE A 66 -10.59 7.49 22.45
N TRP A 67 -9.39 7.26 21.95
CA TRP A 67 -8.15 7.54 22.68
C TRP A 67 -7.76 9.03 22.64
N LEU A 68 -8.32 9.81 21.72
CA LEU A 68 -8.00 11.24 21.51
C LEU A 68 -8.20 12.10 22.78
N PRO A 69 -9.31 11.99 23.55
CA PRO A 69 -9.50 12.79 24.77
C PRO A 69 -8.48 12.51 25.88
N LEU A 70 -7.82 11.34 25.83
CA LEU A 70 -6.79 10.92 26.80
C LEU A 70 -5.37 11.34 26.36
N SER A 71 -5.25 12.04 25.23
CA SER A 71 -3.97 12.56 24.74
C SER A 71 -3.54 13.78 25.54
N GLU A 72 -2.29 13.84 25.95
CA GLU A 72 -1.70 15.01 26.65
C GLU A 72 -1.74 16.28 25.78
N ASP A 73 -1.65 16.12 24.44
CA ASP A 73 -1.73 17.21 23.47
C ASP A 73 -2.77 16.85 22.37
N LEU A 74 -3.90 17.57 22.41
CA LEU A 74 -5.00 17.40 21.46
C LEU A 74 -4.58 17.73 20.02
N LEU A 75 -3.69 18.71 19.80
CA LEU A 75 -3.24 19.08 18.46
C LEU A 75 -2.39 17.97 17.83
N ILE A 76 -1.52 17.35 18.62
CA ILE A 76 -0.74 16.19 18.20
C ILE A 76 -1.69 15.01 17.91
N GLY A 77 -2.65 14.75 18.79
CA GLY A 77 -3.65 13.72 18.63
C GLY A 77 -4.47 13.88 17.35
N LEU A 78 -4.95 15.09 17.05
CA LEU A 78 -5.69 15.42 15.82
C LEU A 78 -4.83 15.20 14.56
N ASN A 79 -3.54 15.56 14.59
CA ASN A 79 -2.63 15.29 13.48
C ASN A 79 -2.43 13.79 13.24
N VAL A 80 -2.33 12.99 14.30
CA VAL A 80 -2.26 11.52 14.20
C VAL A 80 -3.55 10.98 13.59
N LEU A 81 -4.71 11.44 14.05
CA LEU A 81 -6.02 11.04 13.53
C LEU A 81 -6.15 11.36 12.03
N ARG A 82 -5.72 12.57 11.61
CA ARG A 82 -5.69 12.98 10.20
C ARG A 82 -4.85 12.03 9.34
N ILE A 83 -3.68 11.59 9.82
CA ILE A 83 -2.81 10.66 9.11
C ILE A 83 -3.47 9.28 8.99
N LYS A 84 -4.31 8.89 9.95
CA LYS A 84 -5.00 7.60 10.00
C LYS A 84 -6.38 7.60 9.31
N LEU A 85 -6.86 8.72 8.79
CA LEU A 85 -8.12 8.81 8.01
C LEU A 85 -8.25 7.74 6.90
N PRO A 86 -7.20 7.35 6.17
CA PRO A 86 -7.28 6.25 5.21
C PRO A 86 -7.78 4.94 5.81
N LEU A 87 -7.52 4.69 7.09
CA LEU A 87 -7.98 3.48 7.79
C LEU A 87 -9.51 3.44 7.94
N LEU A 88 -10.16 4.61 8.00
CA LEU A 88 -11.62 4.73 7.98
C LEU A 88 -12.17 4.65 6.55
N LEU A 89 -11.61 5.46 5.64
CA LEU A 89 -12.19 5.68 4.32
C LEU A 89 -12.00 4.48 3.37
N LEU A 90 -10.80 3.90 3.33
CA LEU A 90 -10.51 2.82 2.37
C LEU A 90 -11.38 1.58 2.58
N PRO A 91 -11.55 1.03 3.80
CA PRO A 91 -12.40 -0.13 3.98
C PRO A 91 -13.86 0.11 3.56
N ILE A 92 -14.40 1.30 3.86
CA ILE A 92 -15.78 1.67 3.51
C ILE A 92 -15.92 1.80 1.98
N ILE A 93 -15.01 2.53 1.34
CA ILE A 93 -15.04 2.74 -0.12
C ILE A 93 -14.88 1.41 -0.86
N LEU A 94 -13.87 0.61 -0.52
CA LEU A 94 -13.59 -0.67 -1.15
C LEU A 94 -14.69 -1.70 -0.84
N GLY A 95 -15.21 -1.69 0.39
CA GLY A 95 -16.24 -2.60 0.84
C GLY A 95 -17.61 -2.36 0.20
N SER A 96 -17.88 -1.12 -0.21
CA SER A 96 -19.14 -0.72 -0.83
C SER A 96 -19.19 -0.95 -2.35
N LYS A 97 -18.08 -1.31 -2.98
CA LYS A 97 -17.97 -1.51 -4.43
C LYS A 97 -18.06 -3.00 -4.82
N ASP A 98 -18.36 -3.22 -6.09
CA ASP A 98 -18.32 -4.56 -6.67
C ASP A 98 -16.87 -5.09 -6.72
N ASN A 99 -16.73 -6.41 -6.76
CA ASN A 99 -15.41 -7.03 -6.87
C ASN A 99 -14.72 -6.60 -8.17
N PHE A 100 -13.41 -6.42 -8.08
CA PHE A 100 -12.60 -6.10 -9.24
C PHE A 100 -12.52 -7.28 -10.21
N GLN A 101 -12.56 -6.97 -11.49
CA GLN A 101 -12.26 -7.94 -12.54
C GLN A 101 -10.76 -8.24 -12.59
N LYS A 102 -10.39 -9.36 -13.21
CA LYS A 102 -8.98 -9.76 -13.34
C LYS A 102 -8.12 -8.70 -14.04
N THR A 103 -8.67 -8.02 -15.03
CA THR A 103 -7.99 -6.93 -15.77
C THR A 103 -7.77 -5.71 -14.88
N GLU A 104 -8.76 -5.34 -14.06
CA GLU A 104 -8.66 -4.24 -13.11
C GLU A 104 -7.62 -4.52 -12.02
N TRP A 105 -7.61 -5.74 -11.48
CA TRP A 105 -6.57 -6.19 -10.54
C TRP A 105 -5.17 -6.09 -11.15
N LYS A 106 -5.01 -6.53 -12.39
CA LYS A 106 -3.71 -6.41 -13.09
C LYS A 106 -3.28 -4.96 -13.22
N ALA A 107 -4.19 -4.05 -13.56
CA ALA A 107 -3.89 -2.62 -13.67
C ALA A 107 -3.45 -2.03 -12.32
N ILE A 108 -4.15 -2.34 -11.23
CA ILE A 108 -3.81 -1.85 -9.87
C ILE A 108 -2.44 -2.38 -9.44
N ILE A 109 -2.20 -3.67 -9.60
CA ILE A 109 -0.95 -4.31 -9.20
C ILE A 109 0.22 -3.79 -10.06
N SER A 110 0.04 -3.65 -11.39
CA SER A 110 1.09 -3.10 -12.25
C SER A 110 1.43 -1.65 -11.88
N SER A 111 0.43 -0.81 -11.56
CA SER A 111 0.65 0.56 -11.09
C SER A 111 1.47 0.60 -9.79
N PHE A 112 1.19 -0.30 -8.85
CA PHE A 112 1.98 -0.45 -7.63
C PHE A 112 3.45 -0.80 -7.93
N PHE A 113 3.68 -1.77 -8.84
CA PHE A 113 5.05 -2.15 -9.21
C PHE A 113 5.80 -1.03 -9.93
N VAL A 114 5.15 -0.29 -10.82
CA VAL A 114 5.76 0.87 -11.49
C VAL A 114 6.19 1.92 -10.46
N GLY A 115 5.32 2.27 -9.51
CA GLY A 115 5.67 3.19 -8.45
C GLY A 115 6.82 2.70 -7.57
N LEU A 116 6.83 1.40 -7.24
CA LEU A 116 7.90 0.79 -6.46
C LEU A 116 9.23 0.80 -7.21
N LEU A 117 9.24 0.49 -8.52
CA LEU A 117 10.44 0.54 -9.35
C LEU A 117 11.01 1.95 -9.43
N ILE A 118 10.18 2.97 -9.62
CA ILE A 118 10.62 4.37 -9.62
C ILE A 118 11.24 4.74 -8.27
N SER A 119 10.60 4.39 -7.16
CA SER A 119 11.12 4.62 -5.82
C SER A 119 12.45 3.91 -5.58
N THR A 120 12.57 2.65 -6.03
CA THR A 120 13.77 1.84 -5.90
C THR A 120 14.92 2.40 -6.75
N PHE A 121 14.61 2.81 -7.98
CA PHE A 121 15.60 3.44 -8.87
C PHE A 121 16.15 4.73 -8.26
N TRP A 122 15.28 5.55 -7.67
CA TRP A 122 15.69 6.75 -6.97
C TRP A 122 16.61 6.45 -5.78
N VAL A 123 16.24 5.50 -4.92
CA VAL A 123 17.07 5.05 -3.79
C VAL A 123 18.42 4.54 -4.26
N TYR A 124 18.45 3.84 -5.39
CA TYR A 124 19.70 3.37 -6.00
C TYR A 124 20.59 4.53 -6.46
N LEU A 125 20.05 5.52 -7.17
CA LEU A 125 20.80 6.71 -7.61
C LEU A 125 21.38 7.50 -6.43
N VAL A 126 20.64 7.60 -5.34
CA VAL A 126 21.14 8.21 -4.10
C VAL A 126 22.22 7.36 -3.45
N SER A 127 22.12 6.03 -3.49
CA SER A 127 23.11 5.14 -2.88
C SER A 127 24.47 5.11 -3.57
N ILE A 128 24.54 5.56 -4.82
CA ILE A 128 25.79 5.69 -5.61
C ILE A 128 26.26 7.16 -5.73
N ASP A 129 25.75 8.04 -4.85
CA ASP A 129 26.12 9.46 -4.73
C ASP A 129 25.91 10.31 -6.00
N ILE A 130 25.08 9.84 -6.96
CA ILE A 130 24.72 10.64 -8.14
C ILE A 130 23.76 11.77 -7.75
N LEU A 131 22.87 11.54 -6.77
CA LEU A 131 21.92 12.53 -6.30
C LEU A 131 22.27 12.99 -4.88
N PRO A 132 22.33 14.32 -4.64
CA PRO A 132 22.67 14.84 -3.31
C PRO A 132 21.56 14.51 -2.31
N THR A 133 21.94 13.94 -1.17
CA THR A 133 21.04 13.78 -0.01
C THR A 133 21.14 15.00 0.88
N LYS A 134 19.98 15.48 1.38
CA LYS A 134 19.94 16.55 2.39
C LYS A 134 20.48 16.13 3.77
N LYS A 135 20.82 14.86 3.97
CA LYS A 135 21.26 14.31 5.25
C LYS A 135 22.70 13.84 5.18
N THR A 136 23.51 14.37 6.07
CA THR A 136 24.97 14.24 6.18
C THR A 136 25.49 12.89 6.68
N SER A 137 24.65 11.89 6.88
CA SER A 137 25.08 10.64 7.56
C SER A 137 25.34 9.48 6.63
N GLY A 138 25.68 9.61 5.37
CA GLY A 138 26.24 8.56 4.49
C GLY A 138 25.68 7.13 4.59
N THR A 139 24.60 6.95 5.34
CA THR A 139 23.99 5.63 5.55
C THR A 139 22.84 5.43 4.57
N ILE A 140 22.74 4.20 4.05
CA ILE A 140 21.63 3.73 3.18
C ILE A 140 20.25 4.02 3.80
N ARG A 141 20.18 4.19 5.13
CA ARG A 141 18.95 4.56 5.86
C ARG A 141 18.38 5.91 5.44
N ASP A 142 19.22 6.84 5.03
CA ASP A 142 18.84 8.20 4.63
C ASP A 142 18.57 8.34 3.12
N ALA A 143 18.87 7.31 2.33
CA ALA A 143 18.69 7.28 0.89
C ALA A 143 17.21 7.29 0.45
N SER A 144 16.29 6.87 1.32
CA SER A 144 14.86 6.86 1.00
C SER A 144 14.22 8.23 1.26
N ILE A 145 14.32 9.13 0.28
CA ILE A 145 13.78 10.50 0.36
C ILE A 145 12.24 10.52 0.46
N PHE A 146 11.57 9.58 -0.21
CA PHE A 146 10.11 9.55 -0.32
C PHE A 146 9.43 9.01 0.94
N MET A 147 10.09 8.11 1.69
CA MET A 147 9.53 7.50 2.88
C MET A 147 10.63 6.97 3.81
N SER A 148 10.26 6.67 5.08
CA SER A 148 11.21 6.03 6.00
C SER A 148 11.64 4.65 5.48
N HIS A 149 12.90 4.26 5.76
CA HIS A 149 13.43 2.95 5.38
C HIS A 149 12.57 1.77 5.88
N LEU A 150 11.87 1.95 7.02
CA LEU A 150 10.96 0.94 7.57
C LEU A 150 9.72 0.73 6.67
N ARG A 151 9.16 1.80 6.13
CA ARG A 151 8.02 1.71 5.18
C ARG A 151 8.47 1.13 3.86
N TYR A 152 9.65 1.52 3.38
CA TYR A 152 10.20 1.00 2.14
C TYR A 152 10.43 -0.52 2.23
N SER A 153 11.02 -1.01 3.32
CA SER A 153 11.23 -2.44 3.53
C SER A 153 9.91 -3.23 3.63
N ALA A 154 8.90 -2.67 4.28
CA ALA A 154 7.56 -3.27 4.32
C ALA A 154 6.90 -3.34 2.94
N LEU A 155 7.08 -2.31 2.10
CA LEU A 155 6.57 -2.33 0.71
C LEU A 155 7.30 -3.35 -0.16
N LEU A 156 8.62 -3.54 0.02
CA LEU A 156 9.36 -4.60 -0.68
C LEU A 156 8.85 -5.99 -0.28
N SER A 157 8.57 -6.22 1.00
CA SER A 157 8.00 -7.49 1.47
C SER A 157 6.59 -7.71 0.92
N LEU A 158 5.75 -6.68 0.89
CA LEU A 158 4.42 -6.73 0.28
C LEU A 158 4.51 -7.03 -1.22
N ALA A 159 5.43 -6.38 -1.94
CA ALA A 159 5.66 -6.64 -3.36
C ALA A 159 6.07 -8.09 -3.60
N PHE A 160 6.93 -8.65 -2.74
CA PHE A 160 7.34 -10.06 -2.81
C PHE A 160 6.13 -11.00 -2.66
N ILE A 161 5.25 -10.75 -1.68
CA ILE A 161 4.00 -11.52 -1.50
C ILE A 161 3.10 -11.41 -2.74
N LEU A 162 2.96 -10.20 -3.30
CA LEU A 162 2.14 -9.99 -4.49
C LEU A 162 2.69 -10.73 -5.71
N VAL A 163 4.01 -10.77 -5.91
CA VAL A 163 4.62 -11.55 -7.02
C VAL A 163 4.39 -13.05 -6.81
N LEU A 164 4.54 -13.56 -5.59
CA LEU A 164 4.21 -14.95 -5.28
C LEU A 164 2.73 -15.25 -5.60
N PHE A 165 1.82 -14.38 -5.18
CA PHE A 165 0.41 -14.53 -5.48
C PHE A 165 0.13 -14.56 -7.00
N LEU A 166 0.76 -13.67 -7.77
CA LEU A 166 0.64 -13.63 -9.23
C LEU A 166 1.17 -14.91 -9.88
N ALA A 167 2.28 -15.46 -9.36
CA ALA A 167 2.86 -16.71 -9.85
C ALA A 167 1.92 -17.90 -9.55
N ILE A 168 1.42 -18.04 -8.32
CA ILE A 168 0.50 -19.11 -7.90
C ILE A 168 -0.79 -19.07 -8.74
N LYS A 169 -1.36 -17.89 -8.95
CA LYS A 169 -2.58 -17.72 -9.75
C LYS A 169 -2.34 -17.77 -11.26
N ARG A 170 -1.11 -17.91 -11.71
CA ARG A 170 -0.71 -17.88 -13.14
C ARG A 170 -1.27 -16.64 -13.88
N TRP A 171 -1.31 -15.50 -13.19
CA TRP A 171 -1.79 -14.23 -13.78
C TRP A 171 -0.69 -13.47 -14.52
N ALA A 172 0.56 -13.80 -14.30
CA ALA A 172 1.73 -13.26 -14.97
C ALA A 172 2.62 -14.40 -15.51
N ASN A 173 3.52 -14.05 -16.43
CA ASN A 173 4.49 -15.00 -16.97
C ASN A 173 5.44 -15.47 -15.84
N ASN A 174 5.72 -16.78 -15.79
CA ASN A 174 6.59 -17.38 -14.79
C ASN A 174 8.00 -16.78 -14.80
N ILE A 175 8.55 -16.48 -15.99
CA ILE A 175 9.88 -15.87 -16.15
C ILE A 175 9.89 -14.48 -15.50
N PHE A 176 8.85 -13.69 -15.75
CA PHE A 176 8.68 -12.37 -15.12
C PHE A 176 8.59 -12.47 -13.60
N CYS A 177 7.81 -13.42 -13.09
CA CYS A 177 7.68 -13.63 -11.65
C CYS A 177 9.02 -14.05 -11.02
N LEU A 178 9.76 -14.97 -11.62
CA LEU A 178 11.09 -15.41 -11.16
C LEU A 178 12.09 -14.25 -11.12
N PHE A 179 12.14 -13.45 -12.18
CA PHE A 179 13.01 -12.26 -12.23
C PHE A 179 12.69 -11.27 -11.12
N PHE A 180 11.40 -10.95 -10.91
CA PHE A 180 11.00 -10.03 -9.86
C PHE A 180 11.24 -10.59 -8.45
N LEU A 181 11.02 -11.88 -8.22
CA LEU A 181 11.31 -12.52 -6.93
C LEU A 181 12.80 -12.43 -6.60
N PHE A 182 13.67 -12.71 -7.58
CA PHE A 182 15.11 -12.58 -7.42
C PHE A 182 15.53 -11.13 -7.13
N LEU A 183 15.02 -10.19 -7.94
CA LEU A 183 15.30 -8.75 -7.78
C LEU A 183 14.87 -8.25 -6.41
N LEU A 184 13.64 -8.55 -5.99
CA LEU A 184 13.10 -8.11 -4.69
C LEU A 184 13.85 -8.77 -3.52
N GLY A 185 14.17 -10.06 -3.62
CA GLY A 185 14.98 -10.76 -2.64
C GLY A 185 16.36 -10.13 -2.47
N PHE A 186 17.03 -9.82 -3.58
CA PHE A 186 18.33 -9.12 -3.58
C PHE A 186 18.21 -7.73 -2.92
N LEU A 187 17.19 -6.95 -3.26
CA LEU A 187 16.97 -5.62 -2.68
C LEU A 187 16.70 -5.69 -1.17
N ILE A 188 15.90 -6.67 -0.73
CA ILE A 188 15.61 -6.87 0.69
C ILE A 188 16.89 -7.20 1.46
N ILE A 189 17.76 -8.06 0.92
CA ILE A 189 19.05 -8.41 1.54
C ILE A 189 19.98 -7.21 1.55
N LYS A 190 20.08 -6.46 0.43
CA LYS A 190 20.97 -5.30 0.30
C LYS A 190 20.56 -4.16 1.25
N PHE A 191 19.27 -3.89 1.37
CA PHE A 191 18.75 -2.85 2.26
C PHE A 191 18.46 -3.36 3.69
N SER A 192 18.97 -4.53 4.04
CA SER A 192 18.82 -5.35 5.24
C SER A 192 18.31 -4.60 6.47
N THR A 193 17.00 -4.52 6.62
CA THR A 193 16.39 -4.30 7.92
C THR A 193 15.90 -5.66 8.43
N LEU A 194 16.14 -5.95 9.69
CA LEU A 194 15.64 -7.18 10.35
C LEU A 194 14.14 -7.40 10.06
N LYS A 195 13.37 -6.31 9.98
CA LYS A 195 11.93 -6.31 9.68
C LYS A 195 11.61 -6.78 8.25
N ALA A 196 12.45 -6.45 7.27
CA ALA A 196 12.25 -6.91 5.89
C ALA A 196 12.55 -8.41 5.78
N ILE A 197 13.56 -8.89 6.48
CA ILE A 197 13.90 -10.32 6.54
C ILE A 197 12.77 -11.11 7.21
N LEU A 198 12.24 -10.63 8.35
CA LEU A 198 11.08 -11.23 9.00
C LEU A 198 9.84 -11.21 8.08
N GLY A 199 9.61 -10.12 7.34
CA GLY A 199 8.56 -10.02 6.34
C GLY A 199 8.72 -11.03 5.20
N LEU A 200 9.94 -11.33 4.76
CA LEU A 200 10.23 -12.39 3.80
C LEU A 200 9.89 -13.77 4.37
N PHE A 201 10.33 -14.09 5.59
CA PHE A 201 10.03 -15.36 6.22
C PHE A 201 8.52 -15.58 6.39
N THR A 202 7.80 -14.58 6.86
CA THR A 202 6.34 -14.67 7.00
C THR A 202 5.65 -14.83 5.65
N SER A 203 6.13 -14.15 4.60
CA SER A 203 5.57 -14.28 3.25
C SER A 203 5.82 -15.64 2.63
N LEU A 204 6.98 -16.24 2.88
CA LEU A 204 7.29 -17.60 2.44
C LEU A 204 6.43 -18.65 3.14
N ILE A 205 6.23 -18.50 4.46
CA ILE A 205 5.34 -19.40 5.24
C ILE A 205 3.90 -19.28 4.72
N VAL A 206 3.38 -18.06 4.58
CA VAL A 206 2.03 -17.83 4.03
C VAL A 206 1.92 -18.38 2.62
N GLY A 207 2.90 -18.11 1.75
CA GLY A 207 2.92 -18.65 0.38
C GLY A 207 2.90 -20.19 0.36
N PHE A 208 3.64 -20.82 1.25
CA PHE A 208 3.66 -22.28 1.41
C PHE A 208 2.30 -22.83 1.86
N LEU A 209 1.66 -22.17 2.85
CA LEU A 209 0.32 -22.57 3.32
C LEU A 209 -0.78 -22.42 2.26
N PHE A 210 -0.62 -21.53 1.27
CA PHE A 210 -1.55 -21.38 0.16
C PHE A 210 -1.27 -22.31 -1.02
N LEU A 211 -0.13 -23.00 -1.04
CA LEU A 211 0.24 -23.98 -2.07
C LEU A 211 -0.25 -25.39 -1.74
N PHE A 212 -0.48 -25.68 -0.47
CA PHE A 212 -1.01 -26.93 0.07
C PHE A 212 -2.38 -26.72 0.72
#